data_30a37c7634c28a7a96d72757775b04c9
#
_entry.id   30a37c7634c28a7a96d72757775b04c9
#
_cell.length_a   1.000
_cell.length_b   1.000
_cell.length_c   1.000
_cell.angle_alpha   90.00
_cell.angle_beta   90.00
_cell.angle_gamma   90.00
#
_symmetry.space_group_name_H-M   'P 1'
#
loop_
_entity.id
_entity.type
_entity.pdbx_description
1 polymer ?
#
loop_
_entity_poly.entity_id
_entity_poly.type
_entity_poly.pdbx_seq_one_letter_code
_entity_poly.pdbx_strand_id
1 'polypeptide(L)'
;ELRIVFSGSSVMRLKEENPELTGIAQVYYLHGLSFREFLNLQSGNHFRAYTLEEILNHHQEITDTILNKVHPMSHFQDYLHHGFYPFFLEKRNFSENLLKTMNMMIEVDILLIKQIEQKYLSKIKKLLYLLAVDGPGAPNVSQLATEIQTSRATVMNYIKYLTDARLINMVYPKGEEFPKKPTKLMMHNSNLMYAVYPVKINEQDVLDTFFMNTMYKNHKLYKGDKGTSFSVDNGILFRICTEKCKFKNNPDVYYAMHRLKEGEGNVIPLWLFGFLY
;
A
#
# COMPACT_ATOMS: atom_id res chain seq x y z
N GLU A 1 26.86 29.51 -1.59
CA GLU A 1 25.45 29.10 -1.81
C GLU A 1 25.05 28.14 -0.70
N LEU A 2 24.04 28.50 0.10
CA LEU A 2 23.60 27.68 1.23
C LEU A 2 22.65 26.59 0.71
N ARG A 3 22.98 25.30 0.98
CA ARG A 3 22.10 24.16 0.69
C ARG A 3 21.51 23.67 2.01
N ILE A 4 20.18 23.68 2.11
CA ILE A 4 19.46 23.28 3.32
C ILE A 4 18.63 22.03 3.00
N VAL A 5 18.71 21.03 3.89
CA VAL A 5 17.86 19.82 3.83
C VAL A 5 17.00 19.80 5.09
N PHE A 6 15.70 19.69 4.90
CA PHE A 6 14.72 19.50 5.98
C PHE A 6 14.24 18.06 5.98
N SER A 7 14.06 17.49 7.13
CA SER A 7 13.38 16.19 7.27
C SER A 7 12.25 16.30 8.29
N GLY A 8 11.18 15.56 8.07
CA GLY A 8 10.05 15.50 8.98
C GLY A 8 9.37 14.13 8.91
N SER A 9 8.90 13.64 10.04
CA SER A 9 8.17 12.37 10.15
C SER A 9 6.74 12.45 9.60
N SER A 10 6.14 13.64 9.57
CA SER A 10 4.78 13.85 9.10
C SER A 10 4.75 14.51 7.72
N VAL A 11 4.27 13.75 6.72
CA VAL A 11 4.03 14.27 5.36
C VAL A 11 2.95 15.36 5.38
N MET A 12 1.95 15.22 6.25
CA MET A 12 0.86 16.19 6.40
C MET A 12 1.40 17.53 6.88
N ARG A 13 2.24 17.50 7.91
CA ARG A 13 2.81 18.70 8.53
C ARG A 13 3.69 19.51 7.58
N LEU A 14 4.55 18.83 6.83
CA LEU A 14 5.42 19.49 5.85
C LEU A 14 4.63 20.20 4.74
N LYS A 15 3.49 19.67 4.34
CA LYS A 15 2.67 20.26 3.28
C LYS A 15 1.75 21.38 3.76
N GLU A 16 1.14 21.23 4.93
CA GLU A 16 0.11 22.15 5.41
C GLU A 16 0.69 23.35 6.17
N GLU A 17 1.84 23.17 6.87
CA GLU A 17 2.46 24.25 7.65
C GLU A 17 3.44 25.13 6.86
N ASN A 18 3.86 24.71 5.65
CA ASN A 18 4.88 25.44 4.89
C ASN A 18 4.48 25.60 3.40
N PRO A 19 3.34 26.24 3.11
CA PRO A 19 2.90 26.43 1.72
C PRO A 19 3.85 27.30 0.90
N GLU A 20 4.61 28.19 1.54
CA GLU A 20 5.63 29.06 0.92
C GLU A 20 6.82 28.30 0.34
N LEU A 21 7.08 27.09 0.80
CA LEU A 21 8.13 26.22 0.24
C LEU A 21 7.73 25.57 -1.08
N THR A 22 6.45 25.68 -1.46
CA THR A 22 5.94 25.14 -2.72
C THR A 22 6.60 25.82 -3.91
N GLY A 23 7.30 25.06 -4.74
CA GLY A 23 8.05 25.56 -5.90
C GLY A 23 9.46 26.06 -5.62
N ILE A 24 9.87 26.19 -4.34
CA ILE A 24 11.21 26.58 -3.93
C ILE A 24 12.02 25.36 -3.48
N ALA A 25 11.40 24.44 -2.75
CA ALA A 25 12.03 23.25 -2.22
C ALA A 25 11.68 22.01 -3.07
N GLN A 26 12.66 21.17 -3.32
CA GLN A 26 12.44 19.85 -3.91
C GLN A 26 12.02 18.88 -2.82
N VAL A 27 10.82 18.30 -2.96
CA VAL A 27 10.26 17.39 -1.97
C VAL A 27 10.56 15.94 -2.35
N TYR A 28 11.23 15.23 -1.45
CA TYR A 28 11.46 13.79 -1.55
C TYR A 28 10.60 13.05 -0.52
N TYR A 29 9.89 12.02 -0.96
CA TYR A 29 9.12 11.15 -0.09
C TYR A 29 9.90 9.87 0.18
N LEU A 30 10.27 9.66 1.44
CA LEU A 30 10.79 8.37 1.87
C LEU A 30 9.62 7.40 2.04
N HIS A 31 9.53 6.44 1.14
CA HIS A 31 8.56 5.35 1.21
C HIS A 31 9.10 4.25 2.13
N GLY A 32 8.23 3.32 2.55
CA GLY A 32 8.70 2.07 3.14
C GLY A 32 9.51 1.27 2.13
N LEU A 33 10.21 0.25 2.61
CA LEU A 33 11.05 -0.59 1.77
C LEU A 33 10.21 -1.34 0.73
N SER A 34 10.65 -1.33 -0.51
CA SER A 34 10.14 -2.23 -1.54
C SER A 34 10.58 -3.66 -1.27
N PHE A 35 9.93 -4.64 -1.91
CA PHE A 35 10.40 -6.02 -1.83
C PHE A 35 11.83 -6.18 -2.35
N ARG A 36 12.20 -5.44 -3.40
CA ARG A 36 13.57 -5.37 -3.91
C ARG A 36 14.58 -4.91 -2.84
N GLU A 37 14.27 -3.83 -2.14
CA GLU A 37 15.15 -3.28 -1.10
C GLU A 37 15.26 -4.24 0.09
N PHE A 38 14.13 -4.81 0.53
CA PHE A 38 14.11 -5.84 1.55
C PHE A 38 14.95 -7.05 1.13
N LEU A 39 14.78 -7.55 -0.09
CA LEU A 39 15.53 -8.69 -0.62
C LEU A 39 17.04 -8.39 -0.71
N ASN A 40 17.41 -7.19 -1.15
CA ASN A 40 18.80 -6.73 -1.19
C ASN A 40 19.43 -6.75 0.21
N LEU A 41 18.72 -6.24 1.22
CA LEU A 41 19.18 -6.26 2.62
C LEU A 41 19.30 -7.67 3.19
N GLN A 42 18.37 -8.57 2.86
CA GLN A 42 18.38 -9.94 3.38
C GLN A 42 19.41 -10.83 2.70
N SER A 43 19.67 -10.63 1.41
CA SER A 43 20.53 -11.52 0.61
C SER A 43 21.92 -10.93 0.31
N GLY A 44 22.18 -9.66 0.65
CA GLY A 44 23.41 -8.96 0.32
C GLY A 44 23.55 -8.67 -1.18
N ASN A 45 22.49 -8.81 -1.97
CA ASN A 45 22.46 -8.46 -3.38
C ASN A 45 22.21 -6.95 -3.60
N HIS A 46 22.40 -6.49 -4.83
CA HIS A 46 22.17 -5.12 -5.26
C HIS A 46 21.34 -5.10 -6.57
N PHE A 47 20.10 -5.61 -6.48
CA PHE A 47 19.17 -5.55 -7.60
C PHE A 47 18.72 -4.11 -7.85
N ARG A 48 18.68 -3.71 -9.13
CA ARG A 48 18.12 -2.42 -9.52
C ARG A 48 16.58 -2.42 -9.50
N ALA A 49 15.99 -1.25 -9.48
CA ALA A 49 14.58 -1.09 -9.79
C ALA A 49 14.31 -1.22 -11.29
N TYR A 50 13.08 -1.60 -11.65
CA TYR A 50 12.60 -1.71 -13.02
C TYR A 50 11.34 -0.84 -13.19
N THR A 51 11.16 -0.30 -14.38
CA THR A 51 9.91 0.38 -14.72
C THR A 51 8.78 -0.64 -14.93
N LEU A 52 7.52 -0.17 -14.86
CA LEU A 52 6.38 -1.03 -15.17
C LEU A 52 6.48 -1.57 -16.60
N GLU A 53 6.88 -0.74 -17.56
CA GLU A 53 7.07 -1.13 -18.95
C GLU A 53 8.13 -2.24 -19.11
N GLU A 54 9.26 -2.12 -18.42
CA GLU A 54 10.29 -3.19 -18.42
C GLU A 54 9.70 -4.50 -17.85
N ILE A 55 8.96 -4.45 -16.76
CA ILE A 55 8.36 -5.65 -16.17
C ILE A 55 7.35 -6.27 -17.15
N LEU A 56 6.48 -5.47 -17.77
CA LEU A 56 5.46 -5.99 -18.67
C LEU A 56 6.06 -6.64 -19.94
N ASN A 57 7.14 -6.08 -20.46
CA ASN A 57 7.74 -6.52 -21.74
C ASN A 57 8.89 -7.52 -21.58
N HIS A 58 9.62 -7.51 -20.44
CA HIS A 58 10.86 -8.26 -20.24
C HIS A 58 10.88 -9.07 -18.93
N HIS A 59 9.71 -9.39 -18.34
CA HIS A 59 9.65 -10.08 -17.05
C HIS A 59 10.40 -11.41 -17.02
N GLN A 60 10.49 -12.15 -18.12
CA GLN A 60 11.21 -13.42 -18.20
C GLN A 60 12.72 -13.22 -17.98
N GLU A 61 13.36 -12.32 -18.76
CA GLU A 61 14.79 -12.01 -18.65
C GLU A 61 15.13 -11.43 -17.26
N ILE A 62 14.25 -10.56 -16.73
CA ILE A 62 14.41 -9.98 -15.41
C ILE A 62 14.32 -11.06 -14.33
N THR A 63 13.34 -11.95 -14.45
CA THR A 63 13.13 -13.06 -13.53
C THR A 63 14.34 -14.00 -13.50
N ASP A 64 14.86 -14.39 -14.68
CA ASP A 64 16.05 -15.23 -14.80
C ASP A 64 17.28 -14.58 -14.14
N THR A 65 17.46 -13.28 -14.36
CA THR A 65 18.57 -12.51 -13.76
C THR A 65 18.50 -12.54 -12.22
N ILE A 66 17.30 -12.49 -11.65
CA ILE A 66 17.09 -12.50 -10.19
C ILE A 66 17.22 -13.92 -9.64
N LEU A 67 16.59 -14.90 -10.30
CA LEU A 67 16.57 -16.30 -9.85
C LEU A 67 17.95 -16.96 -9.88
N ASN A 68 18.85 -16.52 -10.75
CA ASN A 68 20.24 -16.97 -10.77
C ASN A 68 21.03 -16.54 -9.52
N LYS A 69 20.52 -15.61 -8.71
CA LYS A 69 21.21 -15.08 -7.52
C LYS A 69 20.49 -15.39 -6.23
N VAL A 70 19.15 -15.47 -6.24
CA VAL A 70 18.33 -15.65 -5.03
C VAL A 70 16.99 -16.28 -5.40
N HIS A 71 16.36 -16.93 -4.42
CA HIS A 71 14.98 -17.41 -4.54
C HIS A 71 14.00 -16.42 -3.91
N PRO A 72 13.37 -15.49 -4.67
CA PRO A 72 12.54 -14.42 -4.09
C PRO A 72 11.37 -14.96 -3.25
N MET A 73 10.78 -16.08 -3.67
CA MET A 73 9.62 -16.67 -2.98
C MET A 73 9.91 -17.11 -1.55
N SER A 74 11.16 -17.46 -1.22
CA SER A 74 11.54 -17.81 0.16
C SER A 74 11.55 -16.61 1.11
N HIS A 75 11.59 -15.38 0.58
CA HIS A 75 11.60 -14.13 1.31
C HIS A 75 10.29 -13.35 1.19
N PHE A 76 9.46 -13.68 0.20
CA PHE A 76 8.28 -12.88 -0.12
C PHE A 76 7.22 -12.91 0.98
N GLN A 77 7.00 -14.07 1.61
CA GLN A 77 6.05 -14.16 2.72
C GLN A 77 6.50 -13.32 3.93
N ASP A 78 7.80 -13.35 4.23
CA ASP A 78 8.37 -12.52 5.31
C ASP A 78 8.21 -11.04 5.02
N TYR A 79 8.44 -10.63 3.78
CA TYR A 79 8.20 -9.25 3.35
C TYR A 79 6.74 -8.84 3.52
N LEU A 80 5.80 -9.65 3.05
CA LEU A 80 4.37 -9.37 3.20
C LEU A 80 3.96 -9.20 4.65
N HIS A 81 4.61 -9.93 5.57
CA HIS A 81 4.32 -9.87 7.00
C HIS A 81 5.01 -8.69 7.70
N HIS A 82 6.30 -8.43 7.42
CA HIS A 82 7.10 -7.48 8.21
C HIS A 82 8.21 -6.75 7.44
N GLY A 83 8.25 -6.79 6.10
CA GLY A 83 9.38 -6.26 5.32
C GLY A 83 9.24 -4.80 4.87
N PHE A 84 8.06 -4.19 4.98
CA PHE A 84 7.83 -2.83 4.51
C PHE A 84 8.47 -1.75 5.39
N TYR A 85 8.47 -1.95 6.71
CA TYR A 85 9.09 -1.03 7.66
C TYR A 85 10.47 -1.54 8.11
N PRO A 86 11.48 -0.67 8.26
CA PRO A 86 12.84 -1.08 8.59
C PRO A 86 12.98 -1.71 10.00
N PHE A 87 11.94 -1.72 10.81
CA PHE A 87 11.91 -2.34 12.15
C PHE A 87 12.31 -3.82 12.14
N PHE A 88 12.16 -4.53 11.02
CA PHE A 88 12.59 -5.93 10.91
C PHE A 88 14.11 -6.10 11.13
N LEU A 89 14.91 -5.06 10.88
CA LEU A 89 16.35 -5.08 11.14
C LEU A 89 16.69 -5.18 12.62
N GLU A 90 15.78 -4.74 13.50
CA GLU A 90 15.95 -4.84 14.95
C GLU A 90 15.73 -6.26 15.47
N LYS A 91 15.16 -7.18 14.65
CA LYS A 91 14.88 -8.60 14.96
C LYS A 91 14.06 -8.83 16.23
N ARG A 92 13.27 -7.85 16.66
CA ARG A 92 12.43 -7.93 17.87
C ARG A 92 11.27 -6.93 17.81
N ASN A 93 10.16 -7.30 18.44
CA ASN A 93 9.01 -6.43 18.69
C ASN A 93 8.46 -5.67 17.46
N PHE A 94 8.56 -6.24 16.24
CA PHE A 94 8.13 -5.59 15.01
C PHE A 94 6.69 -5.08 15.09
N SER A 95 5.73 -5.95 15.45
CA SER A 95 4.32 -5.58 15.54
C SER A 95 4.06 -4.50 16.58
N GLU A 96 4.72 -4.57 17.74
CA GLU A 96 4.61 -3.55 18.79
C GLU A 96 5.15 -2.19 18.34
N ASN A 97 6.33 -2.17 17.69
CA ASN A 97 6.91 -0.94 17.16
C ASN A 97 6.02 -0.34 16.05
N LEU A 98 5.46 -1.17 15.18
CA LEU A 98 4.53 -0.73 14.15
C LEU A 98 3.24 -0.15 14.74
N LEU A 99 2.64 -0.80 15.74
CA LEU A 99 1.46 -0.29 16.44
C LEU A 99 1.75 1.03 17.18
N LYS A 100 2.91 1.18 17.82
CA LYS A 100 3.33 2.45 18.43
C LYS A 100 3.46 3.56 17.39
N THR A 101 4.10 3.28 16.25
CA THR A 101 4.24 4.24 15.16
C THR A 101 2.89 4.64 14.58
N MET A 102 2.01 3.68 14.32
CA MET A 102 0.65 3.93 13.85
C MET A 102 -0.15 4.80 14.85
N ASN A 103 -0.08 4.48 16.14
CA ASN A 103 -0.73 5.30 17.17
C ASN A 103 -0.17 6.71 17.21
N MET A 104 1.14 6.89 17.08
CA MET A 104 1.78 8.20 17.02
C MET A 104 1.29 9.00 15.79
N MET A 105 1.17 8.38 14.62
CA MET A 105 0.61 9.02 13.42
C MET A 105 -0.84 9.51 13.65
N ILE A 106 -1.66 8.73 14.35
CA ILE A 106 -3.03 9.14 14.65
C ILE A 106 -3.06 10.23 15.72
N GLU A 107 -2.31 10.10 16.80
CA GLU A 107 -2.33 10.99 17.96
C GLU A 107 -1.63 12.32 17.70
N VAL A 108 -0.56 12.31 16.91
CA VAL A 108 0.23 13.52 16.62
C VAL A 108 -0.21 14.12 15.30
N ASP A 109 -0.10 13.36 14.21
CA ASP A 109 -0.30 13.93 12.87
C ASP A 109 -1.76 14.27 12.60
N ILE A 110 -2.69 13.33 12.88
CA ILE A 110 -4.11 13.57 12.59
C ILE A 110 -4.70 14.57 13.57
N LEU A 111 -4.52 14.38 14.89
CA LEU A 111 -5.14 15.27 15.88
C LEU A 111 -4.62 16.70 15.78
N LEU A 112 -3.30 16.89 15.77
CA LEU A 112 -2.72 18.23 15.79
C LEU A 112 -2.96 18.97 14.47
N ILE A 113 -2.69 18.33 13.32
CA ILE A 113 -2.79 18.99 12.03
C ILE A 113 -4.24 19.29 11.65
N LYS A 114 -5.17 18.35 11.92
CA LYS A 114 -6.58 18.55 11.63
C LYS A 114 -7.34 19.24 12.78
N GLN A 115 -6.65 19.65 13.85
CA GLN A 115 -7.21 20.32 15.03
C GLN A 115 -8.42 19.58 15.59
N ILE A 116 -8.31 18.23 15.67
CA ILE A 116 -9.38 17.37 16.16
C ILE A 116 -9.26 17.25 17.67
N GLU A 117 -10.38 17.41 18.39
CA GLU A 117 -10.39 17.24 19.83
C GLU A 117 -10.02 15.78 20.22
N GLN A 118 -9.22 15.65 21.28
CA GLN A 118 -8.72 14.35 21.78
C GLN A 118 -9.85 13.33 22.07
N LYS A 119 -11.05 13.79 22.41
CA LYS A 119 -12.22 12.92 22.63
C LYS A 119 -12.62 12.08 21.40
N TYR A 120 -12.22 12.49 20.20
CA TYR A 120 -12.53 11.75 18.95
C TYR A 120 -11.46 10.72 18.56
N LEU A 121 -10.32 10.70 19.26
CA LEU A 121 -9.21 9.79 18.99
C LEU A 121 -9.65 8.32 19.00
N SER A 122 -10.43 7.92 20.01
CA SER A 122 -10.95 6.56 20.15
C SER A 122 -11.83 6.15 18.97
N LYS A 123 -12.59 7.08 18.40
CA LYS A 123 -13.43 6.84 17.22
C LYS A 123 -12.62 6.60 15.97
N ILE A 124 -11.54 7.38 15.77
CA ILE A 124 -10.62 7.22 14.62
C ILE A 124 -9.88 5.88 14.72
N LYS A 125 -9.37 5.51 15.89
CA LYS A 125 -8.72 4.21 16.14
C LYS A 125 -9.70 3.05 15.91
N LYS A 126 -10.93 3.16 16.44
CA LYS A 126 -11.99 2.16 16.21
C LYS A 126 -12.33 2.03 14.73
N LEU A 127 -12.42 3.14 14.00
CA LEU A 127 -12.66 3.12 12.56
C LEU A 127 -11.56 2.37 11.82
N LEU A 128 -10.28 2.67 12.10
CA LEU A 128 -9.15 1.95 11.49
C LEU A 128 -9.20 0.45 11.76
N TYR A 129 -9.52 0.06 13.00
CA TYR A 129 -9.70 -1.34 13.38
C TYR A 129 -10.84 -2.01 12.59
N LEU A 130 -12.02 -1.36 12.49
CA LEU A 130 -13.15 -1.88 11.73
C LEU A 130 -12.80 -2.08 10.25
N LEU A 131 -12.08 -1.13 9.64
CA LEU A 131 -11.62 -1.23 8.26
C LEU A 131 -10.62 -2.38 8.07
N ALA A 132 -9.77 -2.64 9.06
CA ALA A 132 -8.86 -3.79 9.02
C ALA A 132 -9.59 -5.14 9.16
N VAL A 133 -10.66 -5.19 9.96
CA VAL A 133 -11.52 -6.38 10.13
C VAL A 133 -12.32 -6.69 8.88
N ASP A 134 -12.89 -5.66 8.25
CA ASP A 134 -13.70 -5.80 7.04
C ASP A 134 -12.86 -6.24 5.83
N GLY A 135 -11.55 -5.91 5.84
CA GLY A 135 -10.65 -6.16 4.73
C GLY A 135 -10.92 -5.24 3.52
N PRO A 136 -10.22 -5.48 2.39
CA PRO A 136 -10.38 -4.68 1.19
C PRO A 136 -11.78 -4.77 0.58
N GLY A 137 -12.50 -3.66 0.58
CA GLY A 137 -13.87 -3.63 0.05
C GLY A 137 -14.49 -2.24 0.01
N ALA A 138 -15.70 -2.17 -0.53
CA ALA A 138 -16.49 -0.94 -0.53
C ALA A 138 -17.02 -0.67 0.90
N PRO A 139 -16.69 0.49 1.51
CA PRO A 139 -17.08 0.74 2.90
C PRO A 139 -18.60 0.89 3.04
N ASN A 140 -19.17 0.25 4.05
CA ASN A 140 -20.52 0.57 4.48
C ASN A 140 -20.51 1.78 5.43
N VAL A 141 -20.47 2.98 4.85
CA VAL A 141 -20.33 4.24 5.62
C VAL A 141 -21.45 4.42 6.66
N SER A 142 -22.67 3.92 6.38
CA SER A 142 -23.78 4.01 7.34
C SER A 142 -23.56 3.12 8.56
N GLN A 143 -23.14 1.88 8.33
CA GLN A 143 -22.82 0.95 9.42
C GLN A 143 -21.62 1.49 10.24
N LEU A 144 -20.55 1.91 9.59
CA LEU A 144 -19.38 2.50 10.25
C LEU A 144 -19.78 3.72 11.11
N ALA A 145 -20.68 4.58 10.61
CA ALA A 145 -21.17 5.73 11.35
C ALA A 145 -21.91 5.31 12.63
N THR A 146 -22.72 4.25 12.57
CA THR A 146 -23.39 3.68 13.73
C THR A 146 -22.38 3.09 14.72
N GLU A 147 -21.44 2.29 14.23
CA GLU A 147 -20.42 1.60 15.04
C GLU A 147 -19.52 2.55 15.84
N ILE A 148 -19.15 3.69 15.25
CA ILE A 148 -18.33 4.70 15.93
C ILE A 148 -19.15 5.88 16.49
N GLN A 149 -20.46 5.79 16.43
CA GLN A 149 -21.41 6.80 16.98
C GLN A 149 -21.12 8.21 16.46
N THR A 150 -21.18 8.39 15.13
CA THR A 150 -20.93 9.68 14.47
C THR A 150 -21.74 9.81 13.18
N SER A 151 -21.62 10.95 12.48
CA SER A 151 -22.26 11.16 11.20
C SER A 151 -21.52 10.47 10.04
N ARG A 152 -22.23 10.17 8.94
CA ARG A 152 -21.62 9.64 7.71
C ARG A 152 -20.55 10.58 7.13
N ALA A 153 -20.80 11.89 7.20
CA ALA A 153 -19.82 12.89 6.75
C ALA A 153 -18.54 12.84 7.58
N THR A 154 -18.67 12.70 8.91
CA THR A 154 -17.52 12.55 9.81
C THR A 154 -16.73 11.28 9.54
N VAL A 155 -17.41 10.15 9.25
CA VAL A 155 -16.73 8.90 8.83
C VAL A 155 -15.89 9.13 7.56
N MET A 156 -16.46 9.80 6.55
CA MET A 156 -15.74 10.08 5.31
C MET A 156 -14.53 10.99 5.56
N ASN A 157 -14.64 11.99 6.42
CA ASN A 157 -13.52 12.84 6.82
C ASN A 157 -12.42 12.02 7.54
N TYR A 158 -12.80 11.13 8.46
CA TYR A 158 -11.82 10.27 9.15
C TYR A 158 -11.13 9.29 8.19
N ILE A 159 -11.86 8.73 7.21
CA ILE A 159 -11.27 7.94 6.12
C ILE A 159 -10.24 8.78 5.36
N LYS A 160 -10.57 10.02 5.03
CA LYS A 160 -9.62 10.93 4.35
C LYS A 160 -8.38 11.19 5.21
N TYR A 161 -8.53 11.45 6.51
CA TYR A 161 -7.40 11.67 7.41
C TYR A 161 -6.49 10.45 7.54
N LEU A 162 -7.08 9.26 7.67
CA LEU A 162 -6.33 8.00 7.69
C LEU A 162 -5.58 7.75 6.37
N THR A 163 -6.16 8.17 5.24
CA THR A 163 -5.51 8.10 3.92
C THR A 163 -4.34 9.09 3.82
N ASP A 164 -4.53 10.32 4.27
CA ASP A 164 -3.49 11.35 4.28
C ASP A 164 -2.30 10.94 5.19
N ALA A 165 -2.60 10.25 6.30
CA ALA A 165 -1.60 9.65 7.19
C ALA A 165 -0.99 8.34 6.65
N ARG A 166 -1.35 7.89 5.45
CA ARG A 166 -0.85 6.63 4.84
C ARG A 166 -1.10 5.38 5.69
N LEU A 167 -2.23 5.32 6.37
CA LEU A 167 -2.68 4.13 7.09
C LEU A 167 -3.62 3.28 6.24
N ILE A 168 -4.38 3.92 5.34
CA ILE A 168 -5.26 3.27 4.37
C ILE A 168 -5.12 3.88 2.98
N ASN A 169 -5.62 3.19 1.96
CA ASN A 169 -5.75 3.67 0.59
C ASN A 169 -7.21 3.67 0.15
N MET A 170 -7.61 4.68 -0.63
CA MET A 170 -8.91 4.76 -1.29
C MET A 170 -8.76 4.44 -2.78
N VAL A 171 -9.61 3.57 -3.31
CA VAL A 171 -9.68 3.24 -4.74
C VAL A 171 -11.00 3.74 -5.30
N TYR A 172 -10.94 4.45 -6.43
CA TYR A 172 -12.08 5.01 -7.13
C TYR A 172 -12.12 4.53 -8.59
N PRO A 173 -13.27 4.60 -9.25
CA PRO A 173 -13.33 4.58 -10.70
C PRO A 173 -12.52 5.77 -11.28
N LYS A 174 -12.02 5.64 -12.51
CA LYS A 174 -11.31 6.74 -13.18
C LYS A 174 -12.21 7.98 -13.28
N GLY A 175 -11.66 9.13 -12.87
CA GLY A 175 -12.39 10.41 -12.84
C GLY A 175 -13.24 10.65 -11.59
N GLU A 176 -13.20 9.75 -10.61
CA GLU A 176 -13.83 9.96 -9.32
C GLU A 176 -12.78 10.08 -8.20
N GLU A 177 -13.13 10.87 -7.18
CA GLU A 177 -12.27 11.11 -6.01
C GLU A 177 -13.09 11.55 -4.78
N PHE A 178 -12.41 11.75 -3.66
CA PHE A 178 -13.02 12.35 -2.48
C PHE A 178 -13.66 13.71 -2.82
N PRO A 179 -14.87 14.06 -2.31
CA PRO A 179 -15.59 13.44 -1.20
C PRO A 179 -16.55 12.28 -1.57
N LYS A 180 -16.52 11.78 -2.81
CA LYS A 180 -17.32 10.60 -3.15
C LYS A 180 -16.91 9.39 -2.31
N LYS A 181 -17.82 8.44 -2.16
CA LYS A 181 -17.53 7.18 -1.48
C LYS A 181 -16.60 6.32 -2.34
N PRO A 182 -15.46 5.85 -1.83
CA PRO A 182 -14.57 4.97 -2.56
C PRO A 182 -15.24 3.61 -2.86
N THR A 183 -14.86 3.00 -3.95
CA THR A 183 -15.33 1.67 -4.32
C THR A 183 -14.57 0.56 -3.59
N LYS A 184 -13.36 0.87 -3.09
CA LYS A 184 -12.57 -0.05 -2.28
C LYS A 184 -11.74 0.76 -1.28
N LEU A 185 -11.73 0.32 -0.02
CA LEU A 185 -10.77 0.74 1.00
C LEU A 185 -9.82 -0.40 1.29
N MET A 186 -8.56 -0.12 1.54
CA MET A 186 -7.53 -1.10 1.83
C MET A 186 -6.56 -0.52 2.86
N MET A 187 -5.95 -1.35 3.69
CA MET A 187 -4.79 -0.92 4.47
C MET A 187 -3.68 -0.43 3.54
N HIS A 188 -2.84 0.50 4.01
CA HIS A 188 -1.79 1.08 3.16
C HIS A 188 -0.76 0.03 2.70
N ASN A 189 -0.44 -0.91 3.55
CA ASN A 189 0.45 -2.04 3.25
C ASN A 189 0.04 -3.29 4.04
N SER A 190 0.57 -4.44 3.63
CA SER A 190 0.23 -5.73 4.26
C SER A 190 0.72 -5.85 5.71
N ASN A 191 1.84 -5.21 6.07
CA ASN A 191 2.35 -5.26 7.45
C ASN A 191 1.35 -4.64 8.44
N LEU A 192 0.64 -3.56 8.05
CA LEU A 192 -0.43 -2.98 8.86
C LEU A 192 -1.61 -3.95 9.03
N MET A 193 -1.94 -4.75 8.02
CA MET A 193 -2.98 -5.77 8.16
C MET A 193 -2.62 -6.77 9.26
N TYR A 194 -1.40 -7.28 9.23
CA TYR A 194 -0.90 -8.22 10.23
C TYR A 194 -0.77 -7.62 11.63
N ALA A 195 -0.43 -6.33 11.75
CA ALA A 195 -0.29 -5.66 13.03
C ALA A 195 -1.64 -5.30 13.67
N VAL A 196 -2.63 -4.84 12.88
CA VAL A 196 -3.90 -4.34 13.41
C VAL A 196 -4.90 -5.47 13.67
N TYR A 197 -5.00 -6.45 12.76
CA TYR A 197 -5.94 -7.58 12.90
C TYR A 197 -5.38 -8.88 12.33
N PRO A 198 -4.54 -9.61 13.08
CA PRO A 198 -3.87 -10.82 12.60
C PRO A 198 -4.77 -12.07 12.54
N VAL A 199 -6.00 -12.03 13.10
CA VAL A 199 -6.80 -13.23 13.37
C VAL A 199 -7.42 -13.83 12.11
N LYS A 200 -7.77 -13.01 11.12
CA LYS A 200 -8.50 -13.43 9.92
C LYS A 200 -7.96 -12.71 8.69
N ILE A 201 -6.76 -13.08 8.27
CA ILE A 201 -6.16 -12.49 7.07
C ILE A 201 -6.47 -13.37 5.87
N ASN A 202 -7.10 -12.78 4.86
CA ASN A 202 -7.36 -13.43 3.58
C ASN A 202 -6.14 -13.24 2.67
N GLU A 203 -5.64 -14.32 2.07
CA GLU A 203 -4.47 -14.26 1.18
C GLU A 203 -4.69 -13.29 0.01
N GLN A 204 -5.86 -13.31 -0.63
CA GLN A 204 -6.16 -12.40 -1.75
C GLN A 204 -6.08 -10.93 -1.33
N ASP A 205 -6.55 -10.61 -0.13
CA ASP A 205 -6.53 -9.24 0.42
C ASP A 205 -5.09 -8.75 0.67
N VAL A 206 -4.22 -9.63 1.12
CA VAL A 206 -2.78 -9.34 1.30
C VAL A 206 -2.12 -9.06 -0.05
N LEU A 207 -2.41 -9.88 -1.06
CA LEU A 207 -1.84 -9.74 -2.40
C LEU A 207 -2.34 -8.48 -3.11
N ASP A 208 -3.64 -8.18 -3.01
CA ASP A 208 -4.21 -6.94 -3.54
C ASP A 208 -3.57 -5.71 -2.87
N THR A 209 -3.38 -5.76 -1.54
CA THR A 209 -2.75 -4.69 -0.77
C THR A 209 -1.28 -4.51 -1.14
N PHE A 210 -0.54 -5.61 -1.30
CA PHE A 210 0.84 -5.57 -1.79
C PHE A 210 0.92 -4.91 -3.17
N PHE A 211 0.12 -5.37 -4.12
CA PHE A 211 0.11 -4.80 -5.48
C PHE A 211 -0.22 -3.30 -5.48
N MET A 212 -1.26 -2.91 -4.75
CA MET A 212 -1.63 -1.50 -4.57
C MET A 212 -0.46 -0.68 -4.04
N ASN A 213 0.21 -1.17 -3.00
CA ASN A 213 1.32 -0.47 -2.35
C ASN A 213 2.54 -0.32 -3.27
N THR A 214 2.88 -1.35 -4.06
CA THR A 214 4.02 -1.28 -5.00
C THR A 214 3.80 -0.28 -6.14
N MET A 215 2.56 -0.16 -6.61
CA MET A 215 2.19 0.78 -7.68
C MET A 215 2.07 2.23 -7.19
N TYR A 216 1.66 2.43 -5.93
CA TYR A 216 1.26 3.73 -5.38
C TYR A 216 2.31 4.83 -5.55
N LYS A 217 3.60 4.50 -5.59
CA LYS A 217 4.68 5.47 -5.70
C LYS A 217 4.69 6.21 -7.04
N ASN A 218 4.55 5.46 -8.12
CA ASN A 218 4.81 5.96 -9.48
C ASN A 218 3.59 5.88 -10.41
N HIS A 219 2.52 5.20 -9.98
CA HIS A 219 1.36 4.89 -10.81
C HIS A 219 0.05 5.25 -10.11
N LYS A 220 -0.97 5.59 -10.91
CA LYS A 220 -2.33 5.82 -10.42
C LYS A 220 -3.15 4.56 -10.59
N LEU A 221 -3.77 4.11 -9.48
CA LEU A 221 -4.64 2.95 -9.49
C LEU A 221 -6.10 3.37 -9.40
N TYR A 222 -6.90 2.70 -10.20
CA TYR A 222 -8.34 2.84 -10.25
C TYR A 222 -9.01 1.49 -10.06
N LYS A 223 -10.31 1.51 -9.81
CA LYS A 223 -11.13 0.30 -9.80
C LYS A 223 -10.98 -0.43 -11.13
N GLY A 224 -10.70 -1.71 -11.08
CA GLY A 224 -10.70 -2.58 -12.24
C GLY A 224 -12.12 -2.86 -12.75
N ASP A 225 -12.22 -3.17 -14.03
CA ASP A 225 -13.46 -3.54 -14.70
C ASP A 225 -13.49 -5.04 -15.05
N LYS A 226 -14.70 -5.59 -15.30
CA LYS A 226 -14.91 -6.93 -15.89
C LYS A 226 -14.13 -8.07 -15.20
N GLY A 227 -14.08 -8.04 -13.86
CA GLY A 227 -13.43 -9.09 -13.08
C GLY A 227 -11.91 -8.93 -12.96
N THR A 228 -11.38 -7.76 -13.27
CA THR A 228 -10.00 -7.35 -12.95
C THR A 228 -9.94 -6.73 -11.56
N SER A 229 -8.75 -6.76 -10.93
CA SER A 229 -8.53 -6.19 -9.60
C SER A 229 -8.36 -4.68 -9.67
N PHE A 230 -7.54 -4.21 -10.60
CA PHE A 230 -7.17 -2.81 -10.77
C PHE A 230 -7.04 -2.41 -12.24
N SER A 231 -7.27 -1.12 -12.49
CA SER A 231 -6.84 -0.43 -13.71
C SER A 231 -5.73 0.55 -13.32
N VAL A 232 -4.61 0.51 -14.03
CA VAL A 232 -3.42 1.31 -13.75
C VAL A 232 -3.24 2.35 -14.85
N ASP A 233 -2.96 3.60 -14.44
CA ASP A 233 -2.67 4.74 -15.31
C ASP A 233 -3.73 4.94 -16.42
N ASN A 234 -3.36 4.70 -17.67
CA ASN A 234 -4.21 4.91 -18.84
C ASN A 234 -5.10 3.71 -19.19
N GLY A 235 -5.29 2.77 -18.27
CA GLY A 235 -6.23 1.67 -18.45
C GLY A 235 -5.58 0.29 -18.61
N ILE A 236 -4.33 0.13 -18.20
CA ILE A 236 -3.70 -1.20 -18.12
C ILE A 236 -4.42 -2.01 -17.06
N LEU A 237 -5.03 -3.12 -17.45
CA LEU A 237 -5.85 -3.93 -16.58
C LEU A 237 -5.02 -5.03 -15.91
N PHE A 238 -5.16 -5.16 -14.59
CA PHE A 238 -4.51 -6.18 -13.79
C PHE A 238 -5.51 -7.03 -13.05
N ARG A 239 -5.29 -8.34 -13.04
CA ARG A 239 -5.93 -9.28 -12.14
C ARG A 239 -4.89 -9.90 -11.23
N ILE A 240 -5.08 -9.71 -9.93
CA ILE A 240 -4.23 -10.31 -8.91
C ILE A 240 -4.77 -11.69 -8.59
N CYS A 241 -3.93 -12.70 -8.69
CA CYS A 241 -4.32 -14.08 -8.59
C CYS A 241 -3.54 -14.83 -7.51
N THR A 242 -4.28 -15.56 -6.66
CA THR A 242 -3.70 -16.64 -5.87
C THR A 242 -3.43 -17.86 -6.75
N GLU A 243 -2.69 -18.84 -6.28
CA GLU A 243 -2.44 -20.11 -6.98
C GLU A 243 -3.74 -20.82 -7.43
N LYS A 244 -4.84 -20.63 -6.71
CA LYS A 244 -6.16 -21.24 -6.97
C LYS A 244 -7.01 -20.46 -7.98
N CYS A 245 -6.52 -19.33 -8.48
CA CYS A 245 -7.27 -18.46 -9.38
C CYS A 245 -7.49 -19.16 -10.75
N LYS A 246 -8.75 -19.46 -11.04
CA LYS A 246 -9.14 -19.95 -12.38
C LYS A 246 -9.47 -18.74 -13.26
N PHE A 247 -8.84 -18.65 -14.41
CA PHE A 247 -9.13 -17.60 -15.39
C PHE A 247 -9.01 -18.15 -16.82
N LYS A 248 -9.78 -17.54 -17.73
CA LYS A 248 -9.49 -17.66 -19.16
C LYS A 248 -8.47 -16.57 -19.49
N ASN A 249 -7.38 -16.94 -20.16
CA ASN A 249 -6.39 -15.96 -20.55
C ASN A 249 -7.03 -14.94 -21.50
N ASN A 250 -6.95 -13.66 -21.10
CA ASN A 250 -7.38 -12.53 -21.90
C ASN A 250 -6.15 -11.69 -22.22
N PRO A 251 -5.78 -11.50 -23.50
CA PRO A 251 -4.59 -10.76 -23.89
C PRO A 251 -4.58 -9.28 -23.44
N ASP A 252 -5.77 -8.71 -23.17
CA ASP A 252 -5.92 -7.32 -22.71
C ASP A 252 -5.73 -7.16 -21.18
N VAL A 253 -5.46 -8.25 -20.46
CA VAL A 253 -5.34 -8.26 -18.99
C VAL A 253 -4.03 -8.89 -18.58
N TYR A 254 -3.26 -8.22 -17.75
CA TYR A 254 -2.10 -8.79 -17.08
C TYR A 254 -2.52 -9.52 -15.80
N TYR A 255 -1.99 -10.71 -15.62
CA TYR A 255 -2.25 -11.56 -14.45
C TYR A 255 -1.03 -11.56 -13.54
N ALA A 256 -1.12 -10.86 -12.41
CA ALA A 256 -0.09 -10.88 -11.38
C ALA A 256 -0.31 -12.10 -10.48
N MET A 257 0.46 -13.17 -10.72
CA MET A 257 0.24 -14.49 -10.13
C MET A 257 1.10 -14.70 -8.89
N HIS A 258 0.48 -15.03 -7.76
CA HIS A 258 1.19 -15.46 -6.56
C HIS A 258 1.74 -16.87 -6.72
N ARG A 259 2.86 -17.15 -6.01
CA ARG A 259 3.58 -18.43 -6.05
C ARG A 259 4.07 -18.88 -7.43
N LEU A 260 4.08 -17.96 -8.37
CA LEU A 260 4.69 -18.20 -9.68
C LEU A 260 6.17 -17.83 -9.61
N LYS A 261 7.03 -18.73 -10.06
CA LYS A 261 8.47 -18.51 -10.11
C LYS A 261 8.86 -17.70 -11.35
N GLU A 262 8.37 -18.12 -12.50
CA GLU A 262 8.61 -17.53 -13.83
C GLU A 262 7.28 -17.31 -14.52
N GLY A 263 7.17 -16.25 -15.34
CA GLY A 263 5.95 -15.89 -16.05
C GLY A 263 6.03 -16.18 -17.54
N GLU A 264 4.88 -16.18 -18.21
CA GLU A 264 4.78 -16.33 -19.67
C GLU A 264 3.69 -15.41 -20.22
N GLY A 265 4.00 -14.69 -21.30
CA GLY A 265 3.08 -13.77 -21.97
C GLY A 265 2.59 -12.66 -21.04
N ASN A 266 1.29 -12.62 -20.77
CA ASN A 266 0.67 -11.65 -19.85
C ASN A 266 0.49 -12.17 -18.40
N VAL A 267 1.06 -13.33 -18.08
CA VAL A 267 1.09 -13.90 -16.73
C VAL A 267 2.44 -13.63 -16.10
N ILE A 268 2.48 -12.81 -15.07
CA ILE A 268 3.70 -12.26 -14.47
C ILE A 268 3.77 -12.66 -13.00
N PRO A 269 4.93 -13.06 -12.45
CA PRO A 269 5.06 -13.32 -11.03
C PRO A 269 4.72 -12.07 -10.20
N LEU A 270 3.81 -12.19 -9.22
CA LEU A 270 3.39 -11.06 -8.40
C LEU A 270 4.55 -10.40 -7.65
N TRP A 271 5.50 -11.20 -7.15
CA TRP A 271 6.65 -10.68 -6.41
C TRP A 271 7.52 -9.71 -7.22
N LEU A 272 7.51 -9.85 -8.57
CA LEU A 272 8.32 -9.02 -9.45
C LEU A 272 7.89 -7.55 -9.44
N PHE A 273 6.60 -7.27 -9.21
CA PHE A 273 6.11 -5.89 -9.05
C PHE A 273 6.71 -5.19 -7.83
N GLY A 274 7.22 -5.93 -6.85
CA GLY A 274 7.99 -5.37 -5.74
C GLY A 274 9.37 -4.81 -6.11
N PHE A 275 9.73 -4.84 -7.40
CA PHE A 275 10.96 -4.25 -7.96
C PHE A 275 10.70 -2.92 -8.70
N LEU A 276 9.51 -2.36 -8.64
CA LEU A 276 9.17 -1.09 -9.29
C LEU A 276 9.89 0.14 -8.70
N TYR A 277 10.44 0.04 -7.48
CA TYR A 277 11.25 1.09 -6.86
C TYR A 277 12.28 0.53 -5.88
#